data_b9ccedff6fcbf77f8190710a0e698160
#
_entry.id   b9ccedff6fcbf77f8190710a0e698160
#
_cell.length_a   1.000
_cell.length_b   1.000
_cell.length_c   1.000
_cell.angle_alpha   90.00
_cell.angle_beta   90.00
_cell.angle_gamma   90.00
#
_symmetry.space_group_name_H-M   'P 1'
#
loop_
_entity.id
_entity.type
_entity.pdbx_description
1 polymer ?
#
loop_
_entity_poly.entity_id
_entity_poly.type
_entity_poly.pdbx_seq_one_letter_code
_entity_poly.pdbx_strand_id
1 'polypeptide(L)'
;VDMKIGIVGKGNVGTALSKGLEGKGHELRFGLREPRGSVADVAKWSDVVILAVPWTAHKDVAKEAGTALDGKTVIDVSNVLTPTLELAIGLTTSGAEELQKLLPKARIVKAFNTIFAGNMIAGSLPNGCLTVFMAGDDARSKELVGRIAGDIGFDVVDAGPLKSARYLEPMGMLNITLGYGLKMGTDIGFALVKKTAVEAKWSKAA
;
A
#
# COMPACT_ATOMS: atom_id res chain seq x y z
N VAL A 1 9.49 14.11 -9.08
CA VAL A 1 9.65 13.33 -10.33
C VAL A 1 8.30 12.73 -10.63
N ASP A 2 7.73 13.08 -11.78
CA ASP A 2 6.47 12.54 -12.26
C ASP A 2 6.65 11.04 -12.52
N MET A 3 5.73 10.23 -12.01
CA MET A 3 5.77 8.77 -12.12
C MET A 3 4.51 8.24 -12.81
N LYS A 4 4.66 7.15 -13.53
CA LYS A 4 3.53 6.35 -14.05
C LYS A 4 3.14 5.33 -12.99
N ILE A 5 2.01 5.53 -12.36
CA ILE A 5 1.51 4.68 -11.28
C ILE A 5 0.35 3.84 -11.80
N GLY A 6 0.54 2.53 -11.84
CA GLY A 6 -0.52 1.57 -12.13
C GLY A 6 -1.23 1.17 -10.84
N ILE A 7 -2.56 1.18 -10.85
CA ILE A 7 -3.37 0.74 -9.72
C ILE A 7 -4.18 -0.47 -10.14
N VAL A 8 -3.84 -1.63 -9.61
CA VAL A 8 -4.56 -2.87 -9.86
C VAL A 8 -5.67 -3.02 -8.83
N GLY A 9 -6.91 -2.86 -9.31
CA GLY A 9 -8.11 -2.84 -8.46
C GLY A 9 -8.69 -1.42 -8.29
N LYS A 10 -10.00 -1.29 -8.53
CA LYS A 10 -10.76 -0.03 -8.45
C LYS A 10 -11.83 -0.10 -7.33
N GLY A 11 -11.49 -0.78 -6.24
CA GLY A 11 -12.28 -0.78 -5.00
C GLY A 11 -12.07 0.49 -4.19
N ASN A 12 -12.52 0.49 -2.93
CA ASN A 12 -12.43 1.65 -2.04
C ASN A 12 -10.98 2.14 -1.88
N VAL A 13 -10.03 1.23 -1.65
CA VAL A 13 -8.61 1.57 -1.44
C VAL A 13 -7.97 2.12 -2.72
N GLY A 14 -8.11 1.41 -3.85
CA GLY A 14 -7.53 1.86 -5.13
C GLY A 14 -8.09 3.20 -5.59
N THR A 15 -9.38 3.42 -5.41
CA THR A 15 -10.04 4.71 -5.73
C THR A 15 -9.56 5.82 -4.79
N ALA A 16 -9.41 5.56 -3.50
CA ALA A 16 -8.96 6.55 -2.52
C ALA A 16 -7.50 6.97 -2.77
N LEU A 17 -6.60 6.01 -3.01
CA LEU A 17 -5.21 6.29 -3.36
C LEU A 17 -5.09 7.07 -4.68
N SER A 18 -5.90 6.72 -5.69
CA SER A 18 -5.95 7.47 -6.94
C SER A 18 -6.35 8.93 -6.71
N LYS A 19 -7.38 9.19 -5.89
CA LYS A 19 -7.81 10.55 -5.54
C LYS A 19 -6.75 11.30 -4.74
N GLY A 20 -6.08 10.66 -3.80
CA GLY A 20 -5.01 11.27 -3.01
C GLY A 20 -3.79 11.66 -3.86
N LEU A 21 -3.55 10.97 -4.98
CA LEU A 21 -2.46 11.22 -5.92
C LEU A 21 -2.86 12.16 -7.07
N GLU A 22 -4.14 12.47 -7.23
CA GLU A 22 -4.62 13.37 -8.27
C GLU A 22 -4.02 14.77 -8.10
N GLY A 23 -3.52 15.35 -9.20
CA GLY A 23 -2.87 16.68 -9.18
C GLY A 23 -1.49 16.72 -8.52
N LYS A 24 -0.91 15.57 -8.11
CA LYS A 24 0.42 15.50 -7.48
C LYS A 24 1.57 15.31 -8.50
N GLY A 25 1.29 15.42 -9.79
CA GLY A 25 2.28 15.32 -10.87
C GLY A 25 2.54 13.87 -11.31
N HIS A 26 1.64 12.95 -11.01
CA HIS A 26 1.73 11.55 -11.45
C HIS A 26 0.72 11.24 -12.55
N GLU A 27 1.10 10.33 -13.45
CA GLU A 27 0.15 9.71 -14.37
C GLU A 27 -0.44 8.45 -13.74
N LEU A 28 -1.77 8.35 -13.70
CA LEU A 28 -2.47 7.24 -13.03
C LEU A 28 -3.24 6.40 -14.06
N ARG A 29 -3.12 5.07 -13.99
CA ARG A 29 -3.95 4.14 -14.75
C ARG A 29 -4.42 2.99 -13.88
N PHE A 30 -5.68 2.57 -14.09
CA PHE A 30 -6.23 1.38 -13.44
C PHE A 30 -6.04 0.14 -14.31
N GLY A 31 -5.53 -0.93 -13.68
CA GLY A 31 -5.59 -2.29 -14.19
C GLY A 31 -6.78 -3.01 -13.57
N LEU A 32 -7.66 -3.53 -14.42
CA LEU A 32 -8.86 -4.26 -14.00
C LEU A 32 -8.85 -5.63 -14.69
N ARG A 33 -9.50 -6.62 -14.07
CA ARG A 33 -9.76 -7.89 -14.74
C ARG A 33 -10.50 -7.66 -16.05
N GLU A 34 -10.14 -8.45 -17.08
CA GLU A 34 -10.82 -8.47 -18.36
C GLU A 34 -12.35 -8.36 -18.21
N PRO A 35 -13.05 -7.62 -19.09
CA PRO A 35 -12.58 -7.05 -20.39
C PRO A 35 -12.13 -5.56 -20.31
N ARG A 36 -11.92 -4.98 -19.14
CA ARG A 36 -11.77 -3.53 -18.94
C ARG A 36 -10.32 -3.01 -18.89
N GLY A 37 -9.36 -3.80 -19.25
CA GLY A 37 -7.94 -3.44 -19.21
C GLY A 37 -7.11 -4.48 -18.47
N SER A 38 -6.08 -4.95 -19.13
CA SER A 38 -5.23 -6.01 -18.63
C SER A 38 -4.33 -5.51 -17.51
N VAL A 39 -4.20 -6.28 -16.46
CA VAL A 39 -3.20 -6.08 -15.40
C VAL A 39 -1.79 -6.02 -16.01
N ALA A 40 -1.50 -6.88 -17.00
CA ALA A 40 -0.22 -6.90 -17.68
C ALA A 40 0.07 -5.59 -18.44
N ASP A 41 -0.90 -4.99 -19.10
CA ASP A 41 -0.69 -3.76 -19.88
C ASP A 41 -0.42 -2.57 -18.94
N VAL A 42 -1.18 -2.47 -17.84
CA VAL A 42 -0.92 -1.45 -16.84
C VAL A 42 0.43 -1.67 -16.16
N ALA A 43 0.78 -2.91 -15.83
CA ALA A 43 2.08 -3.24 -15.26
C ALA A 43 3.23 -2.87 -16.19
N LYS A 44 3.13 -3.15 -17.50
CA LYS A 44 4.16 -2.75 -18.49
C LYS A 44 4.31 -1.23 -18.59
N TRP A 45 3.20 -0.50 -18.59
CA TRP A 45 3.19 0.95 -18.71
C TRP A 45 3.74 1.67 -17.48
N SER A 46 3.58 1.10 -16.28
CA SER A 46 3.86 1.74 -14.99
C SER A 46 5.34 1.70 -14.62
N ASP A 47 5.81 2.70 -13.88
CA ASP A 47 7.06 2.69 -13.14
C ASP A 47 6.90 1.94 -11.81
N VAL A 48 5.73 2.09 -11.18
CA VAL A 48 5.35 1.45 -9.93
C VAL A 48 3.90 0.95 -10.01
N VAL A 49 3.61 -0.18 -9.37
CA VAL A 49 2.27 -0.77 -9.34
C VAL A 49 1.76 -0.87 -7.91
N ILE A 50 0.55 -0.37 -7.66
CA ILE A 50 -0.19 -0.53 -6.40
C ILE A 50 -1.16 -1.69 -6.58
N LEU A 51 -1.03 -2.74 -5.75
CA LEU A 51 -1.98 -3.86 -5.70
C LEU A 51 -3.07 -3.57 -4.68
N ALA A 52 -4.18 -2.98 -5.14
CA ALA A 52 -5.34 -2.65 -4.33
C ALA A 52 -6.48 -3.67 -4.51
N VAL A 53 -6.13 -4.94 -4.42
CA VAL A 53 -7.03 -6.10 -4.52
C VAL A 53 -7.00 -6.90 -3.21
N PRO A 54 -8.03 -7.71 -2.90
CA PRO A 54 -7.94 -8.65 -1.79
C PRO A 54 -6.73 -9.59 -1.93
N TRP A 55 -6.08 -9.92 -0.81
CA TRP A 55 -4.91 -10.81 -0.81
C TRP A 55 -5.17 -12.17 -1.49
N THR A 56 -6.40 -12.66 -1.42
CA THR A 56 -6.85 -13.90 -2.10
C THR A 56 -6.77 -13.81 -3.62
N ALA A 57 -6.73 -12.61 -4.20
CA ALA A 57 -6.61 -12.38 -5.64
C ALA A 57 -5.14 -12.26 -6.10
N HIS A 58 -4.16 -12.25 -5.20
CA HIS A 58 -2.74 -12.09 -5.55
C HIS A 58 -2.24 -13.14 -6.55
N LYS A 59 -2.67 -14.39 -6.39
CA LYS A 59 -2.29 -15.48 -7.31
C LYS A 59 -2.80 -15.24 -8.74
N ASP A 60 -4.03 -14.77 -8.87
CA ASP A 60 -4.62 -14.47 -10.18
C ASP A 60 -3.95 -13.26 -10.82
N VAL A 61 -3.70 -12.21 -10.03
CA VAL A 61 -2.96 -11.02 -10.50
C VAL A 61 -1.55 -11.40 -10.95
N ALA A 62 -0.82 -12.21 -10.18
CA ALA A 62 0.51 -12.66 -10.54
C ALA A 62 0.51 -13.47 -11.86
N LYS A 63 -0.49 -14.34 -12.04
CA LYS A 63 -0.67 -15.11 -13.27
C LYS A 63 -0.96 -14.21 -14.48
N GLU A 64 -1.86 -13.23 -14.33
CA GLU A 64 -2.26 -12.31 -15.39
C GLU A 64 -1.13 -11.33 -15.75
N ALA A 65 -0.42 -10.82 -14.76
CA ALA A 65 0.72 -9.92 -14.97
C ALA A 65 1.89 -10.63 -15.68
N GLY A 66 2.08 -11.94 -15.43
CA GLY A 66 3.21 -12.70 -15.95
C GLY A 66 4.54 -12.04 -15.58
N THR A 67 5.39 -11.76 -16.58
CA THR A 67 6.69 -11.10 -16.38
C THR A 67 6.62 -9.56 -16.38
N ALA A 68 5.43 -8.97 -16.54
CA ALA A 68 5.29 -7.51 -16.62
C ALA A 68 5.65 -6.78 -15.32
N LEU A 69 5.69 -7.51 -14.18
CA LEU A 69 6.10 -7.00 -12.87
C LEU A 69 7.58 -7.28 -12.54
N ASP A 70 8.32 -8.00 -13.39
CA ASP A 70 9.73 -8.30 -13.16
C ASP A 70 10.56 -7.01 -13.02
N GLY A 71 11.31 -6.88 -11.93
CA GLY A 71 12.13 -5.71 -11.63
C GLY A 71 11.37 -4.43 -11.20
N LYS A 72 10.03 -4.47 -11.17
CA LYS A 72 9.20 -3.31 -10.77
C LYS A 72 8.99 -3.24 -9.27
N THR A 73 8.80 -2.04 -8.77
CA THR A 73 8.27 -1.82 -7.42
C THR A 73 6.79 -2.13 -7.41
N VAL A 74 6.38 -3.01 -6.50
CA VAL A 74 4.98 -3.40 -6.29
C VAL A 74 4.59 -3.08 -4.85
N ILE A 75 3.61 -2.21 -4.68
CA ILE A 75 3.08 -1.82 -3.37
C ILE A 75 1.92 -2.73 -3.03
N ASP A 76 2.09 -3.56 -2.01
CA ASP A 76 0.99 -4.37 -1.45
C ASP A 76 0.28 -3.58 -0.35
N VAL A 77 -0.97 -3.20 -0.61
CA VAL A 77 -1.81 -2.45 0.34
C VAL A 77 -2.87 -3.35 1.01
N SER A 78 -2.86 -4.65 0.72
CA SER A 78 -3.87 -5.59 1.19
C SER A 78 -3.74 -5.90 2.69
N ASN A 79 -4.84 -6.38 3.28
CA ASN A 79 -4.84 -7.06 4.57
C ASN A 79 -5.21 -8.54 4.37
N VAL A 80 -4.55 -9.42 5.11
CA VAL A 80 -4.74 -10.87 5.05
C VAL A 80 -5.88 -11.29 5.97
N LEU A 81 -7.10 -11.06 5.52
CA LEU A 81 -8.30 -11.32 6.30
C LEU A 81 -9.05 -12.54 5.80
N THR A 82 -9.64 -13.27 6.76
CA THR A 82 -10.69 -14.25 6.48
C THR A 82 -12.01 -13.55 6.14
N PRO A 83 -13.00 -14.25 5.60
CA PRO A 83 -14.36 -13.69 5.41
C PRO A 83 -15.01 -13.22 6.71
N THR A 84 -14.58 -13.75 7.87
CA THR A 84 -15.06 -13.37 9.21
C THR A 84 -14.25 -12.21 9.82
N LEU A 85 -13.41 -11.53 9.02
CA LEU A 85 -12.55 -10.43 9.45
C LEU A 85 -11.55 -10.81 10.55
N GLU A 86 -11.01 -12.02 10.45
CA GLU A 86 -9.90 -12.49 11.29
C GLU A 86 -8.60 -12.51 10.48
N LEU A 87 -7.47 -12.52 11.14
CA LEU A 87 -6.18 -12.63 10.48
C LEU A 87 -6.01 -14.05 9.90
N ALA A 88 -5.94 -14.18 8.58
CA ALA A 88 -5.82 -15.47 7.90
C ALA A 88 -4.40 -16.05 7.94
N ILE A 89 -3.38 -15.18 7.93
CA ILE A 89 -1.95 -15.52 8.01
C ILE A 89 -1.30 -14.50 8.94
N GLY A 90 -0.33 -14.92 9.73
CA GLY A 90 0.39 -13.98 10.58
C GLY A 90 1.54 -14.61 11.37
N LEU A 91 2.37 -13.76 11.97
CA LEU A 91 3.47 -14.04 12.90
C LEU A 91 4.65 -14.83 12.29
N THR A 92 4.42 -15.96 11.62
CA THR A 92 5.49 -16.78 11.01
C THR A 92 5.77 -16.43 9.55
N THR A 93 4.77 -15.87 8.86
CA THR A 93 4.84 -15.30 7.50
C THR A 93 3.84 -14.15 7.39
N SER A 94 3.76 -13.51 6.23
CA SER A 94 2.83 -12.42 5.91
C SER A 94 2.30 -12.57 4.50
N GLY A 95 1.16 -11.93 4.18
CA GLY A 95 0.65 -11.87 2.82
C GLY A 95 1.63 -11.23 1.84
N ALA A 96 2.40 -10.24 2.29
CA ALA A 96 3.44 -9.61 1.48
C ALA A 96 4.58 -10.58 1.15
N GLU A 97 5.01 -11.44 2.10
CA GLU A 97 6.01 -12.47 1.85
C GLU A 97 5.46 -13.57 0.93
N GLU A 98 4.18 -13.94 1.06
CA GLU A 98 3.54 -14.88 0.13
C GLU A 98 3.43 -14.27 -1.28
N LEU A 99 3.12 -12.97 -1.40
CA LEU A 99 3.13 -12.27 -2.68
C LEU A 99 4.54 -12.25 -3.30
N GLN A 100 5.59 -12.05 -2.50
CA GLN A 100 6.98 -12.10 -2.98
C GLN A 100 7.35 -13.47 -3.56
N LYS A 101 6.81 -14.57 -3.02
CA LYS A 101 7.00 -15.92 -3.59
C LYS A 101 6.30 -16.08 -4.95
N LEU A 102 5.13 -15.45 -5.11
CA LEU A 102 4.39 -15.44 -6.39
C LEU A 102 5.06 -14.56 -7.45
N LEU A 103 5.75 -13.50 -7.03
CA LEU A 103 6.42 -12.51 -7.87
C LEU A 103 7.91 -12.39 -7.49
N PRO A 104 8.73 -13.44 -7.70
CA PRO A 104 10.08 -13.53 -7.14
C PRO A 104 11.06 -12.48 -7.68
N LYS A 105 10.78 -11.87 -8.82
CA LYS A 105 11.60 -10.82 -9.42
C LYS A 105 11.03 -9.41 -9.22
N ALA A 106 9.84 -9.25 -8.67
CA ALA A 106 9.32 -7.95 -8.28
C ALA A 106 9.94 -7.50 -6.96
N ARG A 107 9.94 -6.19 -6.71
CA ARG A 107 10.38 -5.59 -5.45
C ARG A 107 9.15 -5.20 -4.65
N ILE A 108 8.75 -6.10 -3.74
CA ILE A 108 7.54 -5.91 -2.95
C ILE A 108 7.80 -4.93 -1.81
N VAL A 109 6.89 -3.97 -1.65
CA VAL A 109 6.84 -3.08 -0.48
C VAL A 109 5.43 -3.16 0.10
N LYS A 110 5.32 -3.60 1.35
CA LYS A 110 4.08 -3.52 2.13
C LYS A 110 3.89 -2.10 2.62
N ALA A 111 2.75 -1.46 2.34
CA ALA A 111 2.44 -0.12 2.82
C ALA A 111 0.92 0.14 2.80
N PHE A 112 0.45 1.19 3.48
CA PHE A 112 -0.95 1.65 3.54
C PHE A 112 -1.96 0.69 4.18
N ASN A 113 -1.61 -0.54 4.49
CA ASN A 113 -2.53 -1.54 5.04
C ASN A 113 -3.09 -1.20 6.43
N THR A 114 -2.46 -0.26 7.14
CA THR A 114 -2.88 0.24 8.46
C THR A 114 -3.76 1.50 8.38
N ILE A 115 -4.19 1.90 7.18
CA ILE A 115 -4.96 3.14 6.94
C ILE A 115 -6.33 2.75 6.36
N PHE A 116 -7.41 3.32 6.90
CA PHE A 116 -8.72 3.20 6.28
C PHE A 116 -8.81 3.98 4.96
N ALA A 117 -9.54 3.44 3.99
CA ALA A 117 -9.61 4.00 2.65
C ALA A 117 -10.03 5.49 2.62
N GLY A 118 -10.99 5.89 3.46
CA GLY A 118 -11.42 7.30 3.57
C GLY A 118 -10.28 8.26 3.89
N ASN A 119 -9.32 7.82 4.68
CA ASN A 119 -8.18 8.62 5.13
C ASN A 119 -7.02 8.63 4.12
N MET A 120 -7.06 7.78 3.07
CA MET A 120 -6.01 7.72 2.03
C MET A 120 -6.08 8.89 1.03
N ILE A 121 -7.09 9.74 1.11
CA ILE A 121 -7.24 10.88 0.20
C ILE A 121 -6.37 12.07 0.64
N ALA A 122 -6.24 12.27 1.95
CA ALA A 122 -5.57 13.46 2.50
C ALA A 122 -4.35 13.13 3.40
N GLY A 123 -4.17 11.87 3.79
CA GLY A 123 -3.06 11.46 4.66
C GLY A 123 -3.14 11.94 6.10
N SER A 124 -4.22 12.65 6.46
CA SER A 124 -4.36 13.28 7.78
C SER A 124 -5.79 13.24 8.29
N LEU A 125 -5.93 13.38 9.58
CA LEU A 125 -7.16 13.66 10.31
C LEU A 125 -7.06 15.08 10.93
N PRO A 126 -8.17 15.67 11.43
CA PRO A 126 -8.13 17.01 12.04
C PRO A 126 -7.06 17.19 13.14
N ASN A 127 -6.71 16.12 13.80
CA ASN A 127 -5.76 16.14 14.93
C ASN A 127 -4.31 15.79 14.53
N GLY A 128 -3.98 15.63 13.25
CA GLY A 128 -2.62 15.39 12.78
C GLY A 128 -2.49 14.42 11.61
N CYS A 129 -1.26 14.30 11.11
CA CYS A 129 -0.92 13.39 10.03
C CYS A 129 -0.97 11.94 10.50
N LEU A 130 -1.46 11.07 9.63
CA LEU A 130 -1.39 9.63 9.83
C LEU A 130 -0.03 9.10 9.35
N THR A 131 0.44 8.02 9.96
CA THR A 131 1.71 7.40 9.60
C THR A 131 1.48 6.19 8.69
N VAL A 132 2.08 6.22 7.51
CA VAL A 132 2.26 5.04 6.67
C VAL A 132 3.52 4.32 7.13
N PHE A 133 3.35 3.13 7.71
CA PHE A 133 4.45 2.21 7.97
C PHE A 133 4.69 1.37 6.72
N MET A 134 5.94 1.30 6.26
CA MET A 134 6.29 0.49 5.09
C MET A 134 7.40 -0.52 5.40
N ALA A 135 7.33 -1.68 4.76
CA ALA A 135 8.33 -2.74 4.87
C ALA A 135 8.69 -3.29 3.49
N GLY A 136 9.98 -3.47 3.23
CA GLY A 136 10.49 -3.97 1.95
C GLY A 136 12.00 -4.15 1.98
N ASP A 137 12.52 -5.01 1.11
CA ASP A 137 13.94 -5.36 1.08
C ASP A 137 14.77 -4.43 0.16
N ASP A 138 14.13 -3.81 -0.84
CA ASP A 138 14.80 -2.90 -1.77
C ASP A 138 14.69 -1.43 -1.31
N ALA A 139 15.83 -0.81 -1.03
CA ALA A 139 15.89 0.55 -0.50
C ALA A 139 15.33 1.60 -1.47
N ARG A 140 15.57 1.43 -2.79
CA ARG A 140 15.06 2.35 -3.82
C ARG A 140 13.55 2.27 -3.94
N SER A 141 13.00 1.07 -3.86
CA SER A 141 11.56 0.86 -3.86
C SER A 141 10.90 1.48 -2.63
N LYS A 142 11.49 1.34 -1.44
CA LYS A 142 11.00 2.02 -0.23
C LYS A 142 11.07 3.55 -0.35
N GLU A 143 12.13 4.09 -0.94
CA GLU A 143 12.24 5.52 -1.20
C GLU A 143 11.13 6.02 -2.13
N LEU A 144 10.84 5.26 -3.19
CA LEU A 144 9.78 5.58 -4.13
C LEU A 144 8.39 5.56 -3.44
N VAL A 145 8.11 4.53 -2.65
CA VAL A 145 6.86 4.40 -1.88
C VAL A 145 6.73 5.50 -0.85
N GLY A 146 7.83 5.86 -0.18
CA GLY A 146 7.86 6.96 0.77
C GLY A 146 7.49 8.31 0.13
N ARG A 147 7.97 8.58 -1.10
CA ARG A 147 7.57 9.79 -1.86
C ARG A 147 6.09 9.76 -2.21
N ILE A 148 5.57 8.65 -2.72
CA ILE A 148 4.15 8.49 -3.04
C ILE A 148 3.28 8.78 -1.81
N ALA A 149 3.63 8.23 -0.65
CA ALA A 149 2.89 8.47 0.59
C ALA A 149 3.02 9.93 1.06
N GLY A 150 4.21 10.53 0.98
CA GLY A 150 4.45 11.93 1.31
C GLY A 150 3.71 12.90 0.39
N ASP A 151 3.59 12.60 -0.90
CA ASP A 151 2.83 13.41 -1.87
C ASP A 151 1.32 13.45 -1.55
N ILE A 152 0.77 12.38 -0.93
CA ILE A 152 -0.61 12.37 -0.40
C ILE A 152 -0.72 13.21 0.89
N GLY A 153 0.34 13.30 1.69
CA GLY A 153 0.36 14.04 2.95
C GLY A 153 0.55 13.19 4.21
N PHE A 154 0.99 11.94 4.05
CA PHE A 154 1.30 11.07 5.18
C PHE A 154 2.68 11.33 5.77
N ASP A 155 2.82 11.12 7.08
CA ASP A 155 4.10 10.77 7.66
C ASP A 155 4.49 9.36 7.25
N VAL A 156 5.80 9.12 7.03
CA VAL A 156 6.28 7.83 6.54
C VAL A 156 7.34 7.26 7.45
N VAL A 157 7.19 6.00 7.80
CA VAL A 157 8.14 5.26 8.63
C VAL A 157 8.56 3.98 7.91
N ASP A 158 9.87 3.83 7.70
CA ASP A 158 10.47 2.58 7.26
C ASP A 158 10.52 1.60 8.44
N ALA A 159 9.69 0.56 8.38
CA ALA A 159 9.62 -0.50 9.38
C ALA A 159 10.64 -1.63 9.13
N GLY A 160 11.55 -1.45 8.16
CA GLY A 160 12.63 -2.39 7.88
C GLY A 160 12.36 -3.35 6.72
N PRO A 161 12.87 -4.59 6.79
CA PRO A 161 12.76 -5.56 5.71
C PRO A 161 11.32 -6.01 5.48
N LEU A 162 11.04 -6.67 4.34
CA LEU A 162 9.71 -7.18 4.00
C LEU A 162 9.13 -8.08 5.10
N LYS A 163 9.98 -8.81 5.81
CA LYS A 163 9.60 -9.62 6.98
C LYS A 163 8.84 -8.82 8.05
N SER A 164 9.03 -7.50 8.15
CA SER A 164 8.29 -6.65 9.10
C SER A 164 6.80 -6.52 8.75
N ALA A 165 6.38 -6.95 7.55
CA ALA A 165 4.96 -7.07 7.22
C ALA A 165 4.20 -8.00 8.19
N ARG A 166 4.90 -8.95 8.84
CA ARG A 166 4.37 -9.80 9.91
C ARG A 166 3.87 -9.01 11.13
N TYR A 167 4.26 -7.76 11.29
CA TYR A 167 3.80 -6.84 12.33
C TYR A 167 2.76 -5.85 11.77
N LEU A 168 2.95 -5.41 10.51
CA LEU A 168 2.07 -4.43 9.89
C LEU A 168 0.68 -5.02 9.57
N GLU A 169 0.59 -6.29 9.21
CA GLU A 169 -0.69 -6.96 8.92
C GLU A 169 -1.53 -7.15 10.20
N PRO A 170 -0.97 -7.66 11.33
CA PRO A 170 -1.68 -7.63 12.61
C PRO A 170 -2.05 -6.22 13.10
N MET A 171 -1.19 -5.21 12.85
CA MET A 171 -1.51 -3.82 13.17
C MET A 171 -2.69 -3.31 12.32
N GLY A 172 -2.77 -3.68 11.05
CA GLY A 172 -3.92 -3.41 10.20
C GLY A 172 -5.19 -4.09 10.72
N MET A 173 -5.06 -5.34 11.20
CA MET A 173 -6.16 -6.06 11.84
C MET A 173 -6.64 -5.36 13.12
N LEU A 174 -5.72 -4.86 13.95
CA LEU A 174 -6.08 -4.06 15.12
C LEU A 174 -6.90 -2.82 14.73
N ASN A 175 -6.46 -2.08 13.69
CA ASN A 175 -7.20 -0.91 13.20
C ASN A 175 -8.63 -1.28 12.76
N ILE A 176 -8.78 -2.38 12.03
CA ILE A 176 -10.06 -2.92 11.60
C ILE A 176 -10.95 -3.30 12.80
N THR A 177 -10.37 -3.93 13.82
CA THR A 177 -11.08 -4.28 15.04
C THR A 177 -11.57 -3.02 15.78
N LEU A 178 -10.74 -1.99 15.91
CA LEU A 178 -11.13 -0.71 16.53
C LEU A 178 -12.26 -0.05 15.74
N GLY A 179 -12.10 0.06 14.42
CA GLY A 179 -13.05 0.78 13.57
C GLY A 179 -14.40 0.08 13.44
N TYR A 180 -14.40 -1.17 13.02
CA TYR A 180 -15.63 -1.93 12.75
C TYR A 180 -16.09 -2.75 13.96
N GLY A 181 -15.19 -3.48 14.60
CA GLY A 181 -15.53 -4.36 15.73
C GLY A 181 -16.01 -3.57 16.96
N LEU A 182 -15.25 -2.58 17.36
CA LEU A 182 -15.57 -1.71 18.50
C LEU A 182 -16.35 -0.44 18.13
N LYS A 183 -16.76 -0.31 16.86
CA LYS A 183 -17.60 0.77 16.34
C LYS A 183 -17.04 2.19 16.55
N MET A 184 -15.71 2.34 16.57
CA MET A 184 -15.07 3.65 16.64
C MET A 184 -15.18 4.45 15.34
N GLY A 185 -15.66 3.82 14.26
CA GLY A 185 -15.71 4.41 12.92
C GLY A 185 -14.37 4.29 12.17
N THR A 186 -14.35 4.82 10.96
CA THR A 186 -13.17 4.73 10.07
C THR A 186 -12.31 5.99 10.05
N ASP A 187 -12.74 7.06 10.75
CA ASP A 187 -11.98 8.31 10.90
C ASP A 187 -10.98 8.21 12.05
N ILE A 188 -10.25 7.10 12.10
CA ILE A 188 -9.20 6.76 13.04
C ILE A 188 -7.98 6.25 12.30
N GLY A 189 -6.82 6.25 12.97
CA GLY A 189 -5.59 5.68 12.44
C GLY A 189 -4.42 5.81 13.39
N PHE A 190 -3.26 5.37 12.97
CA PHE A 190 -2.05 5.38 13.78
C PHE A 190 -1.13 6.54 13.37
N ALA A 191 -0.54 7.18 14.37
CA ALA A 191 0.53 8.16 14.20
C ALA A 191 1.71 7.79 15.09
N LEU A 192 2.93 7.84 14.53
CA LEU A 192 4.15 7.66 15.32
C LEU A 192 4.58 9.01 15.89
N VAL A 193 4.41 9.18 17.20
CA VAL A 193 4.83 10.38 17.92
C VAL A 193 6.30 10.24 18.31
N LYS A 194 7.12 11.23 17.98
CA LYS A 194 8.55 11.31 18.34
C LYS A 194 8.81 12.52 19.20
N LYS A 195 9.80 12.42 20.10
CA LYS A 195 10.20 13.54 20.99
C LYS A 195 10.78 14.74 20.22
N THR A 196 11.43 14.50 19.09
CA THR A 196 11.98 15.52 18.19
C THR A 196 11.29 15.44 16.85
N ALA A 197 10.97 16.59 16.23
CA ALA A 197 10.51 16.62 14.85
C ALA A 197 11.53 15.90 13.97
N VAL A 198 11.08 14.89 13.23
CA VAL A 198 11.89 14.28 12.18
C VAL A 198 11.77 15.19 10.99
N GLU A 199 12.90 15.66 10.48
CA GLU A 199 12.92 16.24 9.13
C GLU A 199 12.19 15.25 8.21
N ALA A 200 11.18 15.76 7.51
CA ALA A 200 10.37 14.94 6.61
C ALA A 200 11.25 14.45 5.46
N LYS A 201 11.90 13.31 5.66
CA LYS A 201 12.83 12.70 4.71
C LYS A 201 12.19 12.47 3.33
N TRP A 202 10.86 12.53 3.27
CA TRP A 202 10.05 12.14 2.13
C TRP A 202 9.15 13.26 1.58
N SER A 203 9.04 14.43 2.26
CA SER A 203 8.29 15.58 1.73
C SER A 203 9.07 16.28 0.61
N LYS A 204 8.39 16.72 -0.44
CA LYS A 204 8.97 17.70 -1.36
C LYS A 204 9.34 18.93 -0.54
N ALA A 205 10.60 19.37 -0.64
CA ALA A 205 10.94 20.73 -0.22
C ALA A 205 9.98 21.70 -0.93
N ALA A 206 9.39 22.57 -0.14
CA ALA A 206 8.44 23.57 -0.64
C ALA A 206 9.08 24.46 -1.71
#